data_9780f66cd5211a8ef00b099f751e9b47
#
_entry.id   9780f66cd5211a8ef00b099f751e9b47
#
_cell.length_a   1.000
_cell.length_b   1.000
_cell.length_c   1.000
_cell.angle_alpha   90.00
_cell.angle_beta   90.00
_cell.angle_gamma   90.00
#
_symmetry.space_group_name_H-M   'P 1'
#
loop_
_entity.id
_entity.type
_entity.pdbx_description
1 polymer ?
#
loop_
_entity_poly.entity_id
_entity_poly.type
_entity_poly.pdbx_seq_one_letter_code
_entity_poly.pdbx_strand_id
1 'polypeptide(L)'
;MTRVIYLKAGGGYDSVFLGNENVSDPKPDEVQVHLYANSLNYHDFAVVSGVWGPSEQRVPMADGAGEIIKVGSKVKDLKIGDHVCTTFFPNWLDGEPNVDGFQTVPGDGVDGYAREIVNIPPNALTKNPRNWTYEQASTLTTAGLTAWRALFEDFNLTEKHTILIQGTGGVSIFALQFARSVGAKVIATSSSDEKIQKLKSLGADYCINYKKHTKWSEGVLSYTKGRGVDHIIEVGGPETLSESINSVKVGGHISVIGILSGLQGDLNFVNALLKQVRLQGVLVGNRAQQLRMIKFINEKQIFPIIDRTFKLEEIVSAFKYQESNQHFGKICLKI
;
A
#
# COMPACT_ATOMS: atom_id res chain seq x y z
N MET A 1 -24.53 -20.08 1.37
CA MET A 1 -23.09 -20.28 1.51
C MET A 1 -22.40 -19.32 0.55
N THR A 2 -21.36 -18.64 1.01
CA THR A 2 -20.58 -17.65 0.26
C THR A 2 -19.16 -18.15 0.07
N ARG A 3 -18.51 -17.75 -1.03
CA ARG A 3 -17.15 -18.19 -1.36
C ARG A 3 -16.14 -17.50 -0.43
N VAL A 4 -15.11 -18.25 -0.05
CA VAL A 4 -14.00 -17.78 0.77
C VAL A 4 -12.72 -18.49 0.36
N ILE A 5 -11.61 -17.78 0.36
CA ILE A 5 -10.27 -18.38 0.23
C ILE A 5 -9.72 -18.63 1.62
N TYR A 6 -9.22 -19.83 1.85
CA TYR A 6 -8.49 -20.21 3.03
C TYR A 6 -7.01 -20.45 2.72
N LEU A 7 -6.18 -20.12 3.69
CA LEU A 7 -4.75 -20.41 3.74
C LEU A 7 -4.52 -21.31 4.97
N LYS A 8 -3.92 -22.51 4.79
CA LYS A 8 -3.54 -23.36 5.92
C LYS A 8 -2.41 -22.74 6.72
N ALA A 9 -2.25 -23.18 7.97
CA ALA A 9 -1.14 -22.81 8.83
C ALA A 9 0.20 -23.01 8.12
N GLY A 10 1.13 -22.07 8.33
CA GLY A 10 2.45 -22.05 7.67
C GLY A 10 2.48 -21.40 6.30
N GLY A 11 1.33 -21.17 5.65
CA GLY A 11 1.29 -20.56 4.32
C GLY A 11 1.80 -21.47 3.19
N GLY A 12 2.19 -20.86 2.08
CA GLY A 12 2.62 -21.53 0.84
C GLY A 12 1.47 -21.64 -0.18
N TYR A 13 1.80 -21.51 -1.46
CA TYR A 13 0.80 -21.52 -2.54
C TYR A 13 -0.06 -22.78 -2.60
N ASP A 14 0.51 -23.94 -2.24
CA ASP A 14 -0.20 -25.22 -2.19
C ASP A 14 -1.15 -25.32 -0.98
N SER A 15 -1.07 -24.38 -0.06
CA SER A 15 -1.91 -24.28 1.15
C SER A 15 -3.17 -23.42 0.94
N VAL A 16 -3.27 -22.76 -0.23
CA VAL A 16 -4.42 -21.93 -0.60
C VAL A 16 -5.51 -22.79 -1.22
N PHE A 17 -6.75 -22.65 -0.70
CA PHE A 17 -7.90 -23.38 -1.27
C PHE A 17 -9.17 -22.56 -1.19
N LEU A 18 -10.07 -22.78 -2.15
CA LEU A 18 -11.41 -22.22 -2.19
C LEU A 18 -12.31 -23.04 -1.27
N GLY A 19 -13.06 -22.38 -0.42
CA GLY A 19 -14.08 -22.96 0.43
C GLY A 19 -15.39 -22.19 0.38
N ASN A 20 -16.31 -22.59 1.25
CA ASN A 20 -17.57 -21.89 1.46
C ASN A 20 -17.80 -21.69 2.95
N GLU A 21 -18.44 -20.59 3.31
CA GLU A 21 -18.82 -20.26 4.67
C GLU A 21 -20.29 -19.82 4.77
N ASN A 22 -20.86 -19.96 5.96
CA ASN A 22 -22.15 -19.37 6.31
C ASN A 22 -21.88 -18.16 7.19
N VAL A 23 -22.21 -16.97 6.71
CA VAL A 23 -22.08 -15.75 7.47
C VAL A 23 -23.38 -15.45 8.19
N SER A 24 -23.32 -15.34 9.52
CA SER A 24 -24.46 -14.96 10.36
C SER A 24 -24.87 -13.50 10.13
N ASP A 25 -26.02 -13.09 10.62
CA ASP A 25 -26.39 -11.69 10.67
C ASP A 25 -25.36 -10.89 11.50
N PRO A 26 -25.12 -9.62 11.17
CA PRO A 26 -24.18 -8.79 11.91
C PRO A 26 -24.66 -8.55 13.33
N LYS A 27 -23.73 -8.44 14.28
CA LYS A 27 -24.02 -8.00 15.64
C LYS A 27 -24.61 -6.58 15.64
N PRO A 28 -25.24 -6.15 16.76
CA PRO A 28 -25.84 -4.81 16.82
C PRO A 28 -24.89 -3.66 16.48
N ASP A 29 -23.60 -3.81 16.70
CA ASP A 29 -22.52 -2.83 16.48
C ASP A 29 -21.65 -3.14 15.24
N GLU A 30 -22.08 -4.06 14.37
CA GLU A 30 -21.41 -4.42 13.13
C GLU A 30 -22.24 -4.07 11.89
N VAL A 31 -21.59 -4.02 10.75
CA VAL A 31 -22.24 -4.03 9.43
C VAL A 31 -21.82 -5.29 8.68
N GLN A 32 -22.69 -5.80 7.81
CA GLN A 32 -22.36 -6.85 6.86
C GLN A 32 -22.03 -6.22 5.51
N VAL A 33 -20.86 -6.53 5.01
CA VAL A 33 -20.36 -6.03 3.72
C VAL A 33 -20.29 -7.17 2.72
N HIS A 34 -20.84 -6.96 1.52
CA HIS A 34 -20.56 -7.77 0.35
C HIS A 34 -19.32 -7.20 -0.31
N LEU A 35 -18.21 -7.94 -0.27
CA LEU A 35 -16.95 -7.55 -0.87
C LEU A 35 -16.96 -7.88 -2.36
N TYR A 36 -16.41 -6.98 -3.18
CA TYR A 36 -16.33 -7.14 -4.63
C TYR A 36 -14.89 -7.13 -5.13
N ALA A 37 -13.94 -6.61 -4.33
CA ALA A 37 -12.55 -6.55 -4.73
C ALA A 37 -11.59 -6.57 -3.54
N ASN A 38 -10.41 -7.18 -3.79
CA ASN A 38 -9.20 -7.03 -2.98
C ASN A 38 -8.08 -6.42 -3.81
N SER A 39 -7.02 -5.93 -3.17
CA SER A 39 -5.79 -5.56 -3.85
C SER A 39 -4.56 -6.15 -3.17
N LEU A 40 -3.60 -6.63 -3.95
CA LEU A 40 -2.41 -7.32 -3.44
C LEU A 40 -1.38 -6.33 -2.91
N ASN A 41 -0.75 -6.67 -1.79
CA ASN A 41 0.38 -5.96 -1.20
C ASN A 41 1.53 -6.93 -0.90
N TYR A 42 2.72 -6.40 -0.62
CA TYR A 42 3.85 -7.24 -0.21
C TYR A 42 3.56 -8.00 1.10
N HIS A 43 2.83 -7.38 2.02
CA HIS A 43 2.36 -8.02 3.25
C HIS A 43 1.55 -9.29 2.95
N ASP A 44 0.52 -9.18 2.11
CA ASP A 44 -0.31 -10.32 1.72
C ASP A 44 0.50 -11.41 1.03
N PHE A 45 1.46 -11.02 0.15
CA PHE A 45 2.40 -11.92 -0.47
C PHE A 45 3.23 -12.68 0.57
N ALA A 46 3.80 -11.99 1.55
CA ALA A 46 4.64 -12.61 2.57
C ALA A 46 3.85 -13.62 3.43
N VAL A 47 2.59 -13.33 3.72
CA VAL A 47 1.68 -14.25 4.43
C VAL A 47 1.35 -15.46 3.55
N VAL A 48 0.88 -15.24 2.34
CA VAL A 48 0.40 -16.32 1.45
C VAL A 48 1.55 -17.19 0.95
N SER A 49 2.72 -16.63 0.67
CA SER A 49 3.90 -17.41 0.25
C SER A 49 4.54 -18.23 1.39
N GLY A 50 4.19 -17.93 2.64
CA GLY A 50 4.73 -18.61 3.82
C GLY A 50 6.01 -17.97 4.38
N VAL A 51 6.47 -16.82 3.84
CA VAL A 51 7.57 -16.05 4.45
C VAL A 51 7.19 -15.60 5.87
N TRP A 52 5.93 -15.21 6.06
CA TRP A 52 5.31 -14.89 7.34
C TRP A 52 4.01 -15.69 7.51
N GLY A 53 4.06 -16.98 7.22
CA GLY A 53 2.87 -17.83 7.22
C GLY A 53 2.14 -17.81 8.57
N PRO A 54 0.80 -17.84 8.58
CA PRO A 54 0.00 -17.76 9.80
C PRO A 54 0.19 -19.03 10.64
N SER A 55 0.03 -18.91 11.97
CA SER A 55 0.15 -20.04 12.91
C SER A 55 -1.05 -21.00 12.85
N GLU A 56 -2.17 -20.57 12.29
CA GLU A 56 -3.41 -21.33 12.12
C GLU A 56 -4.03 -21.05 10.76
N GLN A 57 -5.12 -21.78 10.40
CA GLN A 57 -5.84 -21.47 9.16
C GLN A 57 -6.34 -20.02 9.17
N ARG A 58 -6.20 -19.33 8.04
CA ARG A 58 -6.53 -17.92 7.90
C ARG A 58 -7.25 -17.64 6.58
N VAL A 59 -8.14 -16.65 6.57
CA VAL A 59 -8.59 -16.00 5.33
C VAL A 59 -7.61 -14.89 5.03
N PRO A 60 -6.89 -14.92 3.89
CA PRO A 60 -5.89 -13.91 3.57
C PRO A 60 -6.50 -12.58 3.11
N MET A 61 -5.66 -11.60 2.79
CA MET A 61 -5.90 -10.27 2.23
C MET A 61 -6.30 -9.21 3.26
N ALA A 62 -5.49 -8.16 3.36
CA ALA A 62 -5.74 -7.00 4.21
C ALA A 62 -6.65 -5.96 3.56
N ASP A 63 -6.59 -5.82 2.24
CA ASP A 63 -7.35 -4.84 1.48
C ASP A 63 -8.69 -5.43 1.03
N GLY A 64 -9.78 -4.68 1.22
CA GLY A 64 -11.11 -5.05 0.75
C GLY A 64 -11.96 -3.83 0.40
N ALA A 65 -12.81 -3.96 -0.61
CA ALA A 65 -13.83 -2.96 -0.94
C ALA A 65 -15.14 -3.63 -1.36
N GLY A 66 -16.26 -3.03 -0.95
CA GLY A 66 -17.56 -3.61 -1.18
C GLY A 66 -18.71 -2.68 -0.84
N GLU A 67 -19.89 -3.27 -0.68
CA GLU A 67 -21.14 -2.58 -0.38
C GLU A 67 -21.73 -3.11 0.92
N ILE A 68 -22.26 -2.21 1.74
CA ILE A 68 -22.99 -2.59 2.96
C ILE A 68 -24.35 -3.17 2.60
N ILE A 69 -24.59 -4.41 2.96
CA ILE A 69 -25.85 -5.13 2.67
C ILE A 69 -26.75 -5.31 3.90
N LYS A 70 -26.19 -5.24 5.11
CA LYS A 70 -26.94 -5.22 6.39
C LYS A 70 -26.28 -4.31 7.40
N VAL A 71 -27.06 -3.77 8.33
CA VAL A 71 -26.60 -2.85 9.36
C VAL A 71 -27.15 -3.27 10.72
N GLY A 72 -26.26 -3.40 11.70
CA GLY A 72 -26.64 -3.69 13.08
C GLY A 72 -27.37 -2.51 13.73
N SER A 73 -28.23 -2.81 14.69
CA SER A 73 -29.19 -1.84 15.28
C SER A 73 -28.57 -0.64 16.00
N LYS A 74 -27.28 -0.71 16.38
CA LYS A 74 -26.55 0.37 17.05
C LYS A 74 -25.70 1.23 16.10
N VAL A 75 -25.54 0.82 14.84
CA VAL A 75 -24.76 1.57 13.84
C VAL A 75 -25.56 2.77 13.34
N LYS A 76 -24.95 3.96 13.33
CA LYS A 76 -25.61 5.22 12.95
C LYS A 76 -25.06 5.89 11.70
N ASP A 77 -23.76 5.74 11.44
CA ASP A 77 -23.03 6.52 10.44
C ASP A 77 -22.91 5.84 9.06
N LEU A 78 -23.34 4.59 8.97
CA LEU A 78 -23.33 3.78 7.76
C LEU A 78 -24.73 3.20 7.50
N LYS A 79 -25.07 3.01 6.23
CA LYS A 79 -26.36 2.47 5.79
C LYS A 79 -26.19 1.46 4.65
N ILE A 80 -27.21 0.65 4.44
CA ILE A 80 -27.31 -0.26 3.28
C ILE A 80 -27.12 0.55 1.99
N GLY A 81 -26.31 0.02 1.08
CA GLY A 81 -25.93 0.66 -0.18
C GLY A 81 -24.73 1.60 -0.08
N ASP A 82 -24.15 1.85 1.11
CA ASP A 82 -22.89 2.58 1.21
C ASP A 82 -21.73 1.74 0.63
N HIS A 83 -20.97 2.32 -0.28
CA HIS A 83 -19.74 1.74 -0.83
C HIS A 83 -18.58 2.05 0.10
N VAL A 84 -17.85 1.02 0.52
CA VAL A 84 -16.84 1.12 1.57
C VAL A 84 -15.57 0.37 1.20
N CYS A 85 -14.44 0.84 1.74
CA CYS A 85 -13.18 0.10 1.78
C CYS A 85 -12.68 -0.05 3.22
N THR A 86 -11.87 -1.08 3.44
CA THR A 86 -11.37 -1.46 4.75
C THR A 86 -10.25 -0.55 5.24
N THR A 87 -9.88 -0.64 6.52
CA THR A 87 -8.67 -0.08 7.08
C THR A 87 -7.66 -1.18 7.38
N PHE A 88 -6.37 -0.90 7.25
CA PHE A 88 -5.30 -1.87 7.52
C PHE A 88 -5.19 -2.18 9.03
N PHE A 89 -5.28 -1.13 9.85
CA PHE A 89 -5.30 -1.24 11.31
C PHE A 89 -6.69 -0.87 11.86
N PRO A 90 -7.60 -1.83 12.04
CA PRO A 90 -8.98 -1.56 12.47
C PRO A 90 -9.08 -0.83 13.81
N ASN A 91 -8.10 -1.02 14.69
CA ASN A 91 -8.09 -0.45 16.04
C ASN A 91 -7.28 0.86 16.15
N TRP A 92 -6.57 1.28 15.10
CA TRP A 92 -5.86 2.56 15.10
C TRP A 92 -6.71 3.63 14.40
N LEU A 93 -7.56 4.29 15.19
CA LEU A 93 -8.54 5.23 14.63
C LEU A 93 -7.94 6.60 14.31
N ASP A 94 -7.05 7.11 15.16
CA ASP A 94 -6.38 8.42 15.05
C ASP A 94 -5.18 8.48 16.00
N GLY A 95 -4.42 9.59 15.94
CA GLY A 95 -3.30 9.91 16.83
C GLY A 95 -2.03 9.10 16.57
N GLU A 96 -1.20 9.01 17.60
CA GLU A 96 0.09 8.32 17.57
C GLU A 96 -0.05 6.83 17.23
N PRO A 97 0.96 6.22 16.60
CA PRO A 97 0.96 4.79 16.30
C PRO A 97 0.72 3.96 17.55
N ASN A 98 -0.37 3.21 17.55
CA ASN A 98 -0.73 2.26 18.60
C ASN A 98 -1.08 0.94 17.91
N VAL A 99 -0.06 0.20 17.54
CA VAL A 99 -0.20 -1.07 16.82
C VAL A 99 0.53 -2.17 17.60
N ASP A 100 -0.18 -3.24 17.89
CA ASP A 100 0.34 -4.44 18.55
C ASP A 100 0.92 -5.41 17.50
N GLY A 101 1.87 -4.90 16.69
CA GLY A 101 2.38 -5.66 15.55
C GLY A 101 1.27 -5.98 14.55
N PHE A 102 1.27 -7.19 13.99
CA PHE A 102 0.26 -7.62 13.02
C PHE A 102 -0.91 -8.42 13.62
N GLN A 103 -1.00 -8.54 14.94
CA GLN A 103 -1.98 -9.41 15.61
C GLN A 103 -3.44 -9.10 15.30
N THR A 104 -3.75 -7.86 14.95
CA THR A 104 -5.11 -7.41 14.61
C THR A 104 -5.26 -7.05 13.13
N VAL A 105 -4.22 -7.29 12.32
CA VAL A 105 -4.25 -7.00 10.88
C VAL A 105 -5.03 -8.09 10.15
N PRO A 106 -6.05 -7.70 9.36
CA PRO A 106 -6.79 -8.66 8.55
C PRO A 106 -5.88 -9.36 7.53
N GLY A 107 -6.08 -10.67 7.40
CA GLY A 107 -5.29 -11.51 6.51
C GLY A 107 -4.01 -12.08 7.13
N ASP A 108 -3.64 -11.61 8.33
CA ASP A 108 -2.47 -12.08 9.10
C ASP A 108 -2.91 -12.47 10.52
N GLY A 109 -2.95 -11.56 11.47
CA GLY A 109 -3.32 -11.81 12.86
C GLY A 109 -4.79 -12.22 13.05
N VAL A 110 -5.69 -11.73 12.18
CA VAL A 110 -7.10 -12.11 12.13
C VAL A 110 -7.50 -12.43 10.69
N ASP A 111 -8.69 -13.05 10.52
CA ASP A 111 -9.21 -13.34 9.18
C ASP A 111 -9.35 -12.08 8.33
N GLY A 112 -8.91 -12.18 7.10
CA GLY A 112 -8.93 -11.10 6.11
C GLY A 112 -10.15 -11.12 5.20
N TYR A 113 -9.94 -10.55 4.03
CA TYR A 113 -11.02 -10.14 3.14
C TYR A 113 -11.08 -10.90 1.80
N ALA A 114 -10.35 -12.00 1.63
CA ALA A 114 -10.49 -12.87 0.44
C ALA A 114 -11.77 -13.72 0.53
N ARG A 115 -12.94 -13.07 0.63
CA ARG A 115 -14.27 -13.67 0.78
C ARG A 115 -15.38 -12.78 0.25
N GLU A 116 -16.55 -13.34 -0.04
CA GLU A 116 -17.68 -12.57 -0.58
C GLU A 116 -18.36 -11.71 0.49
N ILE A 117 -18.61 -12.26 1.69
CA ILE A 117 -19.37 -11.56 2.75
C ILE A 117 -18.58 -11.59 4.05
N VAL A 118 -18.62 -10.46 4.77
CA VAL A 118 -17.98 -10.34 6.07
C VAL A 118 -18.74 -9.39 6.99
N ASN A 119 -18.80 -9.70 8.29
CA ASN A 119 -19.25 -8.77 9.32
C ASN A 119 -18.07 -7.96 9.84
N ILE A 120 -18.17 -6.64 9.81
CA ILE A 120 -17.07 -5.71 10.12
C ILE A 120 -17.58 -4.61 11.06
N PRO A 121 -16.83 -4.23 12.13
CA PRO A 121 -17.12 -3.02 12.89
C PRO A 121 -17.02 -1.76 12.01
N PRO A 122 -17.92 -0.78 12.13
CA PRO A 122 -17.95 0.44 11.31
C PRO A 122 -16.66 1.25 11.33
N ASN A 123 -15.91 1.21 12.44
CA ASN A 123 -14.64 1.89 12.60
C ASN A 123 -13.50 1.29 11.76
N ALA A 124 -13.64 0.07 11.29
CA ALA A 124 -12.70 -0.58 10.37
C ALA A 124 -13.00 -0.29 8.88
N LEU A 125 -13.93 0.64 8.61
CA LEU A 125 -14.38 1.01 7.28
C LEU A 125 -14.28 2.53 7.05
N THR A 126 -14.07 2.91 5.78
CA THR A 126 -14.28 4.26 5.27
C THR A 126 -15.11 4.20 3.99
N LYS A 127 -15.86 5.27 3.68
CA LYS A 127 -16.57 5.34 2.40
C LYS A 127 -15.59 5.48 1.25
N ASN A 128 -15.89 4.84 0.12
CA ASN A 128 -15.05 4.92 -1.08
C ASN A 128 -14.95 6.36 -1.62
N PRO A 129 -13.85 6.71 -2.30
CA PRO A 129 -13.81 7.91 -3.12
C PRO A 129 -14.96 7.92 -4.15
N ARG A 130 -15.41 9.12 -4.52
CA ARG A 130 -16.49 9.29 -5.49
C ARG A 130 -16.09 8.73 -6.86
N ASN A 131 -17.01 8.03 -7.50
CA ASN A 131 -16.84 7.49 -8.86
C ASN A 131 -15.72 6.44 -9.01
N TRP A 132 -15.25 5.87 -7.91
CA TRP A 132 -14.28 4.78 -7.96
C TRP A 132 -15.01 3.43 -8.01
N THR A 133 -14.46 2.49 -8.79
CA THR A 133 -14.86 1.08 -8.74
C THR A 133 -14.36 0.43 -7.44
N TYR A 134 -14.86 -0.76 -7.11
CA TYR A 134 -14.40 -1.48 -5.93
C TYR A 134 -12.94 -1.90 -6.05
N GLU A 135 -12.49 -2.29 -7.26
CA GLU A 135 -11.07 -2.60 -7.50
C GLU A 135 -10.19 -1.37 -7.24
N GLN A 136 -10.63 -0.19 -7.67
CA GLN A 136 -9.92 1.06 -7.39
C GLN A 136 -9.91 1.36 -5.89
N ALA A 137 -11.05 1.26 -5.21
CA ALA A 137 -11.18 1.57 -3.78
C ALA A 137 -10.36 0.61 -2.91
N SER A 138 -10.29 -0.68 -3.26
CA SER A 138 -9.47 -1.65 -2.52
C SER A 138 -7.98 -1.28 -2.48
N THR A 139 -7.48 -0.51 -3.45
CA THR A 139 -6.06 -0.13 -3.51
C THR A 139 -5.63 0.90 -2.46
N LEU A 140 -6.60 1.51 -1.77
CA LEU A 140 -6.33 2.58 -0.79
C LEU A 140 -5.78 2.09 0.52
N THR A 141 -6.34 0.99 1.03
CA THR A 141 -6.16 0.50 2.40
C THR A 141 -4.69 0.40 2.81
N THR A 142 -3.86 -0.18 1.96
CA THR A 142 -2.43 -0.33 2.23
C THR A 142 -1.59 0.63 1.39
N ALA A 143 -1.57 0.49 0.06
CA ALA A 143 -0.62 1.20 -0.78
C ALA A 143 -0.91 2.71 -0.86
N GLY A 144 -2.18 3.10 -1.06
CA GLY A 144 -2.59 4.50 -1.11
C GLY A 144 -2.30 5.22 0.20
N LEU A 145 -2.72 4.61 1.33
CA LEU A 145 -2.56 5.20 2.66
C LEU A 145 -1.09 5.31 3.08
N THR A 146 -0.27 4.32 2.75
CA THR A 146 1.18 4.39 3.00
C THR A 146 1.83 5.57 2.27
N ALA A 147 1.54 5.73 0.97
CA ALA A 147 2.05 6.85 0.19
C ALA A 147 1.53 8.20 0.72
N TRP A 148 0.25 8.29 1.07
CA TRP A 148 -0.35 9.47 1.68
C TRP A 148 0.34 9.87 2.97
N ARG A 149 0.46 8.93 3.92
CA ARG A 149 1.10 9.17 5.21
C ARG A 149 2.53 9.66 5.04
N ALA A 150 3.33 8.95 4.27
CA ALA A 150 4.72 9.31 4.03
C ALA A 150 4.88 10.73 3.47
N LEU A 151 4.00 11.15 2.56
CA LEU A 151 4.11 12.44 1.88
C LEU A 151 3.49 13.61 2.65
N PHE A 152 2.34 13.42 3.27
CA PHE A 152 1.55 14.54 3.81
C PHE A 152 1.44 14.56 5.34
N GLU A 153 1.44 13.40 5.99
CA GLU A 153 1.32 13.33 7.44
C GLU A 153 2.69 13.41 8.12
N ASP A 154 3.69 12.68 7.60
CA ASP A 154 5.03 12.61 8.20
C ASP A 154 6.01 13.63 7.60
N PHE A 155 5.74 14.17 6.38
CA PHE A 155 6.67 15.09 5.68
C PHE A 155 6.10 16.47 5.35
N ASN A 156 4.79 16.61 5.10
CA ASN A 156 4.13 17.84 4.66
C ASN A 156 4.61 18.33 3.27
N LEU A 157 4.40 17.48 2.25
CA LEU A 157 4.79 17.74 0.86
C LEU A 157 4.09 18.98 0.27
N THR A 158 4.85 19.79 -0.46
CA THR A 158 4.37 20.97 -1.23
C THR A 158 5.02 21.03 -2.61
N GLU A 159 4.56 21.96 -3.46
CA GLU A 159 5.11 22.22 -4.80
C GLU A 159 6.60 22.60 -4.82
N LYS A 160 7.16 23.02 -3.69
CA LYS A 160 8.58 23.44 -3.57
C LYS A 160 9.53 22.25 -3.44
N HIS A 161 9.01 21.08 -3.16
CA HIS A 161 9.82 19.90 -2.88
C HIS A 161 10.14 19.09 -4.14
N THR A 162 11.27 18.40 -4.08
CA THR A 162 11.66 17.35 -5.02
C THR A 162 11.73 16.04 -4.25
N ILE A 163 10.99 15.04 -4.70
CA ILE A 163 11.00 13.71 -4.07
C ILE A 163 11.63 12.67 -4.99
N LEU A 164 12.09 11.58 -4.37
CA LEU A 164 12.49 10.36 -5.07
C LEU A 164 11.55 9.22 -4.72
N ILE A 165 11.08 8.52 -5.73
CA ILE A 165 10.35 7.26 -5.59
C ILE A 165 11.14 6.11 -6.18
N GLN A 166 11.04 4.92 -5.58
CA GLN A 166 11.74 3.74 -6.04
C GLN A 166 10.78 2.73 -6.65
N GLY A 167 11.10 2.25 -7.86
CA GLY A 167 10.30 1.24 -8.53
C GLY A 167 8.92 1.75 -9.01
N THR A 168 8.07 0.81 -9.34
CA THR A 168 6.76 1.05 -9.99
C THR A 168 5.63 0.25 -9.35
N GLY A 169 5.79 -0.12 -8.09
CA GLY A 169 4.74 -0.78 -7.30
C GLY A 169 3.67 0.22 -6.82
N GLY A 170 2.67 -0.30 -6.14
CA GLY A 170 1.50 0.48 -5.72
C GLY A 170 1.84 1.74 -4.93
N VAL A 171 2.67 1.65 -3.89
CA VAL A 171 3.06 2.81 -3.06
C VAL A 171 3.75 3.88 -3.90
N SER A 172 4.70 3.49 -4.75
CA SER A 172 5.48 4.42 -5.57
C SER A 172 4.63 5.13 -6.62
N ILE A 173 3.68 4.43 -7.24
CA ILE A 173 2.77 5.03 -8.23
C ILE A 173 1.77 5.98 -7.55
N PHE A 174 1.21 5.62 -6.40
CA PHE A 174 0.42 6.58 -5.61
C PHE A 174 1.24 7.80 -5.19
N ALA A 175 2.48 7.60 -4.73
CA ALA A 175 3.36 8.71 -4.36
C ALA A 175 3.64 9.65 -5.55
N LEU A 176 3.86 9.10 -6.75
CA LEU A 176 4.00 9.89 -7.97
C LEU A 176 2.74 10.74 -8.22
N GLN A 177 1.57 10.11 -8.22
CA GLN A 177 0.30 10.78 -8.50
C GLN A 177 -0.01 11.87 -7.46
N PHE A 178 0.17 11.58 -6.17
CA PHE A 178 -0.02 12.55 -5.09
C PHE A 178 0.96 13.73 -5.21
N ALA A 179 2.25 13.47 -5.44
CA ALA A 179 3.25 14.52 -5.57
C ALA A 179 2.98 15.42 -6.78
N ARG A 180 2.62 14.84 -7.92
CA ARG A 180 2.26 15.61 -9.12
C ARG A 180 1.01 16.46 -8.92
N SER A 181 0.04 15.95 -8.17
CA SER A 181 -1.22 16.68 -7.91
C SER A 181 -1.04 17.98 -7.09
N VAL A 182 0.06 18.10 -6.36
CA VAL A 182 0.45 19.32 -5.61
C VAL A 182 1.58 20.11 -6.30
N GLY A 183 2.04 19.67 -7.47
CA GLY A 183 3.09 20.38 -8.23
C GLY A 183 4.52 20.08 -7.81
N ALA A 184 4.75 19.11 -6.92
CA ALA A 184 6.10 18.70 -6.53
C ALA A 184 6.84 18.01 -7.68
N LYS A 185 8.16 18.13 -7.69
CA LYS A 185 9.03 17.43 -8.66
C LYS A 185 9.26 15.98 -8.21
N VAL A 186 9.26 15.07 -9.17
CA VAL A 186 9.43 13.64 -8.91
C VAL A 186 10.57 13.07 -9.74
N ILE A 187 11.56 12.53 -9.04
CA ILE A 187 12.57 11.64 -9.61
C ILE A 187 12.12 10.21 -9.35
N ALA A 188 12.27 9.31 -10.31
CA ALA A 188 11.87 7.91 -10.16
C ALA A 188 13.00 6.96 -10.58
N THR A 189 13.14 5.83 -9.88
CA THR A 189 14.02 4.75 -10.30
C THR A 189 13.22 3.54 -10.79
N SER A 190 13.73 2.80 -11.75
CA SER A 190 13.15 1.54 -12.23
C SER A 190 14.22 0.62 -12.79
N SER A 191 13.93 -0.68 -12.87
CA SER A 191 14.79 -1.69 -13.50
C SER A 191 14.56 -1.82 -15.01
N SER A 192 13.52 -1.20 -15.56
CA SER A 192 13.04 -1.40 -16.93
C SER A 192 12.88 -0.07 -17.65
N ASP A 193 13.41 0.02 -18.86
CA ASP A 193 13.22 1.22 -19.71
C ASP A 193 11.77 1.38 -20.14
N GLU A 194 11.02 0.30 -20.34
CA GLU A 194 9.59 0.34 -20.63
C GLU A 194 8.82 1.01 -19.48
N LYS A 195 9.09 0.57 -18.25
CA LYS A 195 8.47 1.17 -17.06
C LYS A 195 8.89 2.63 -16.87
N ILE A 196 10.12 2.99 -17.25
CA ILE A 196 10.58 4.39 -17.25
C ILE A 196 9.74 5.25 -18.21
N GLN A 197 9.39 4.77 -19.39
CA GLN A 197 8.52 5.52 -20.30
C GLN A 197 7.13 5.73 -19.68
N LYS A 198 6.57 4.73 -19.02
CA LYS A 198 5.30 4.85 -18.28
C LYS A 198 5.41 5.86 -17.12
N LEU A 199 6.51 5.87 -16.36
CA LEU A 199 6.74 6.87 -15.30
C LEU A 199 6.80 8.30 -15.88
N LYS A 200 7.49 8.49 -16.98
CA LYS A 200 7.56 9.80 -17.68
C LYS A 200 6.19 10.25 -18.17
N SER A 201 5.38 9.35 -18.75
CA SER A 201 4.02 9.68 -19.19
C SER A 201 3.09 10.06 -18.04
N LEU A 202 3.36 9.57 -16.82
CA LEU A 202 2.67 9.95 -15.59
C LEU A 202 3.22 11.23 -14.96
N GLY A 203 4.23 11.86 -15.56
CA GLY A 203 4.77 13.14 -15.14
C GLY A 203 5.97 13.05 -14.20
N ALA A 204 6.71 11.94 -14.13
CA ALA A 204 8.00 11.93 -13.47
C ALA A 204 8.99 12.85 -14.23
N ASP A 205 9.61 13.79 -13.52
CA ASP A 205 10.47 14.81 -14.11
C ASP A 205 11.83 14.24 -14.56
N TYR A 206 12.32 13.23 -13.84
CA TYR A 206 13.56 12.53 -14.16
C TYR A 206 13.46 11.06 -13.77
N CYS A 207 14.01 10.17 -14.60
CA CYS A 207 13.96 8.74 -14.35
C CYS A 207 15.33 8.09 -14.55
N ILE A 208 15.68 7.16 -13.68
CA ILE A 208 16.97 6.45 -13.67
C ILE A 208 16.72 4.95 -13.76
N ASN A 209 17.39 4.27 -14.69
CA ASN A 209 17.43 2.82 -14.73
C ASN A 209 18.56 2.33 -13.80
N TYR A 210 18.20 1.83 -12.63
CA TYR A 210 19.18 1.42 -11.62
C TYR A 210 19.96 0.14 -11.98
N LYS A 211 19.47 -0.65 -12.94
CA LYS A 211 20.24 -1.78 -13.47
C LYS A 211 21.37 -1.33 -14.39
N LYS A 212 21.21 -0.19 -15.08
CA LYS A 212 22.23 0.42 -15.93
C LYS A 212 23.15 1.36 -15.15
N HIS A 213 22.63 1.97 -14.09
CA HIS A 213 23.31 2.96 -13.27
C HIS A 213 23.15 2.53 -11.79
N THR A 214 24.01 1.62 -11.32
CA THR A 214 23.95 1.04 -9.97
C THR A 214 24.16 2.09 -8.89
N LYS A 215 25.00 3.10 -9.14
CA LYS A 215 25.15 4.30 -8.31
C LYS A 215 24.15 5.38 -8.72
N TRP A 216 22.87 5.05 -8.60
CA TRP A 216 21.80 5.94 -9.07
C TRP A 216 21.71 7.26 -8.30
N SER A 217 22.31 7.35 -7.10
CA SER A 217 22.47 8.61 -6.36
C SER A 217 23.22 9.68 -7.14
N GLU A 218 24.23 9.29 -7.95
CA GLU A 218 24.97 10.24 -8.81
C GLU A 218 24.04 10.92 -9.81
N GLY A 219 23.09 10.16 -10.40
CA GLY A 219 22.08 10.70 -11.31
C GLY A 219 21.11 11.65 -10.60
N VAL A 220 20.69 11.32 -9.36
CA VAL A 220 19.85 12.20 -8.53
C VAL A 220 20.58 13.50 -8.20
N LEU A 221 21.84 13.42 -7.78
CA LEU A 221 22.66 14.60 -7.47
C LEU A 221 22.91 15.44 -8.70
N SER A 222 23.18 14.84 -9.85
CA SER A 222 23.34 15.57 -11.13
C SER A 222 22.08 16.36 -11.47
N TYR A 223 20.90 15.72 -11.43
CA TYR A 223 19.63 16.39 -11.71
C TYR A 223 19.33 17.53 -10.72
N THR A 224 19.66 17.35 -9.45
CA THR A 224 19.44 18.34 -8.39
C THR A 224 20.59 19.31 -8.20
N LYS A 225 21.57 19.34 -9.11
CA LYS A 225 22.77 20.22 -9.07
C LYS A 225 23.55 20.08 -7.75
N GLY A 226 23.70 18.85 -7.29
CA GLY A 226 24.42 18.50 -6.06
C GLY A 226 23.64 18.65 -4.76
N ARG A 227 22.42 19.21 -4.79
CA ARG A 227 21.62 19.47 -3.58
C ARG A 227 21.06 18.17 -2.96
N GLY A 228 20.62 17.24 -3.77
CA GLY A 228 19.83 16.07 -3.36
C GLY A 228 18.33 16.39 -3.26
N VAL A 229 17.53 15.34 -3.05
CA VAL A 229 16.06 15.42 -2.92
C VAL A 229 15.62 15.73 -1.49
N ASP A 230 14.43 16.29 -1.36
CA ASP A 230 13.87 16.66 -0.05
C ASP A 230 13.34 15.45 0.72
N HIS A 231 12.74 14.50 0.00
CA HIS A 231 12.11 13.30 0.57
C HIS A 231 12.30 12.10 -0.35
N ILE A 232 12.42 10.92 0.25
CA ILE A 232 12.53 9.64 -0.45
C ILE A 232 11.47 8.67 0.06
N ILE A 233 10.75 8.06 -0.88
CA ILE A 233 9.85 6.92 -0.64
C ILE A 233 10.69 5.66 -0.84
N GLU A 234 11.23 5.13 0.26
CA GLU A 234 12.15 4.00 0.29
C GLU A 234 11.38 2.68 0.43
N VAL A 235 11.26 1.95 -0.67
CA VAL A 235 10.57 0.66 -0.71
C VAL A 235 11.51 -0.53 -0.95
N GLY A 236 12.76 -0.27 -1.32
CA GLY A 236 13.76 -1.30 -1.57
C GLY A 236 14.25 -1.94 -0.28
N GLY A 237 14.57 -1.15 0.71
CA GLY A 237 15.07 -1.62 2.00
C GLY A 237 16.59 -1.59 2.11
N PRO A 238 17.21 -2.56 2.82
CA PRO A 238 18.62 -2.49 3.21
C PRO A 238 19.61 -2.25 2.07
N GLU A 239 19.44 -2.91 0.91
CA GLU A 239 20.37 -2.77 -0.21
C GLU A 239 20.28 -1.42 -0.94
N THR A 240 19.15 -0.72 -0.83
CA THR A 240 18.93 0.58 -1.48
C THR A 240 19.14 1.77 -0.55
N LEU A 241 19.12 1.54 0.77
CA LEU A 241 19.14 2.62 1.76
C LEU A 241 20.41 3.48 1.71
N SER A 242 21.57 2.89 1.43
CA SER A 242 22.82 3.65 1.27
C SER A 242 22.76 4.63 0.10
N GLU A 243 22.21 4.21 -1.05
CA GLU A 243 22.01 5.09 -2.20
C GLU A 243 20.95 6.16 -1.92
N SER A 244 19.90 5.82 -1.16
CA SER A 244 18.90 6.79 -0.68
C SER A 244 19.54 7.87 0.20
N ILE A 245 20.38 7.49 1.15
CA ILE A 245 21.13 8.45 2.00
C ILE A 245 22.04 9.34 1.15
N ASN A 246 22.70 8.78 0.14
CA ASN A 246 23.54 9.55 -0.78
C ASN A 246 22.73 10.56 -1.62
N SER A 247 21.47 10.23 -1.92
CA SER A 247 20.58 11.02 -2.79
C SER A 247 19.81 12.12 -2.07
N VAL A 248 19.58 11.98 -0.77
CA VAL A 248 18.81 12.96 0.00
C VAL A 248 19.67 14.19 0.32
N LYS A 249 19.04 15.35 0.42
CA LYS A 249 19.72 16.59 0.86
C LYS A 249 20.13 16.55 2.33
N VAL A 250 20.97 17.49 2.76
CA VAL A 250 21.20 17.72 4.20
C VAL A 250 19.88 18.09 4.89
N GLY A 251 19.60 17.44 6.00
CA GLY A 251 18.33 17.59 6.74
C GLY A 251 17.11 16.98 6.03
N GLY A 252 17.33 16.16 4.98
CA GLY A 252 16.25 15.54 4.23
C GLY A 252 15.61 14.35 4.96
N HIS A 253 14.52 13.85 4.40
CA HIS A 253 13.69 12.82 5.01
C HIS A 253 13.63 11.56 4.13
N ILE A 254 13.69 10.39 4.74
CA ILE A 254 13.53 9.09 4.08
C ILE A 254 12.44 8.32 4.82
N SER A 255 11.32 8.09 4.16
CA SER A 255 10.28 7.17 4.65
C SER A 255 10.67 5.74 4.30
N VAL A 256 11.07 4.97 5.30
CA VAL A 256 11.43 3.56 5.17
C VAL A 256 10.17 2.72 5.24
N ILE A 257 9.76 2.16 4.12
CA ILE A 257 8.46 1.50 3.94
C ILE A 257 8.65 0.01 3.61
N GLY A 258 9.52 -0.29 2.64
CA GLY A 258 9.66 -1.63 2.10
C GLY A 258 10.95 -2.31 2.49
N ILE A 259 10.92 -3.63 2.34
CA ILE A 259 12.02 -4.57 2.61
C ILE A 259 12.24 -5.52 1.42
N LEU A 260 12.01 -5.02 0.19
CA LEU A 260 12.03 -5.86 -1.01
C LEU A 260 13.40 -6.48 -1.30
N SER A 261 14.48 -5.89 -0.80
CA SER A 261 15.85 -6.40 -0.92
C SER A 261 16.30 -7.24 0.27
N GLY A 262 15.42 -7.50 1.24
CA GLY A 262 15.74 -8.31 2.43
C GLY A 262 15.51 -7.56 3.75
N LEU A 263 15.84 -8.25 4.85
CA LEU A 263 15.60 -7.75 6.22
C LEU A 263 16.82 -7.09 6.85
N GLN A 264 18.03 -7.36 6.33
CA GLN A 264 19.28 -6.90 6.87
C GLN A 264 20.21 -6.39 5.77
N GLY A 265 21.05 -5.41 6.09
CA GLY A 265 22.04 -4.84 5.18
C GLY A 265 22.91 -3.83 5.87
N ASP A 266 24.02 -3.46 5.22
CA ASP A 266 24.97 -2.51 5.73
C ASP A 266 24.48 -1.07 5.54
N LEU A 267 24.54 -0.28 6.61
CA LEU A 267 24.20 1.14 6.59
C LEU A 267 25.45 2.00 6.77
N ASN A 268 25.68 2.93 5.85
CA ASN A 268 26.72 3.95 6.04
C ASN A 268 26.24 5.04 7.02
N PHE A 269 26.45 4.80 8.30
CA PHE A 269 26.09 5.75 9.36
C PHE A 269 26.77 7.10 9.23
N VAL A 270 28.01 7.15 8.74
CA VAL A 270 28.75 8.41 8.59
C VAL A 270 28.02 9.37 7.65
N ASN A 271 27.56 8.90 6.49
CA ASN A 271 26.81 9.71 5.57
C ASN A 271 25.45 10.16 6.12
N ALA A 272 24.76 9.28 6.84
CA ALA A 272 23.51 9.62 7.50
C ALA A 272 23.70 10.72 8.55
N LEU A 273 24.78 10.63 9.35
CA LEU A 273 25.16 11.63 10.36
C LEU A 273 25.51 12.97 9.72
N LEU A 274 26.43 12.97 8.74
CA LEU A 274 26.90 14.20 8.09
C LEU A 274 25.77 14.95 7.37
N LYS A 275 24.82 14.21 6.79
CA LYS A 275 23.64 14.79 6.15
C LYS A 275 22.48 15.07 7.10
N GLN A 276 22.60 14.70 8.39
CA GLN A 276 21.53 14.88 9.39
C GLN A 276 20.17 14.34 8.89
N VAL A 277 20.19 13.13 8.32
CA VAL A 277 19.02 12.51 7.67
C VAL A 277 18.00 12.08 8.69
N ARG A 278 16.72 12.31 8.42
CA ARG A 278 15.60 11.69 9.16
C ARG A 278 15.21 10.39 8.50
N LEU A 279 15.34 9.28 9.22
CA LEU A 279 14.84 7.97 8.81
C LEU A 279 13.56 7.68 9.58
N GLN A 280 12.44 7.63 8.89
CA GLN A 280 11.13 7.37 9.49
C GLN A 280 10.57 6.05 8.97
N GLY A 281 10.38 5.07 9.87
CA GLY A 281 9.63 3.86 9.55
C GLY A 281 8.14 4.19 9.30
N VAL A 282 7.57 3.69 8.22
CA VAL A 282 6.18 3.90 7.87
C VAL A 282 5.51 2.57 7.60
N LEU A 283 4.59 2.21 8.47
CA LEU A 283 3.73 1.04 8.32
C LEU A 283 2.29 1.51 8.14
N VAL A 284 1.85 1.64 6.89
CA VAL A 284 0.52 2.10 6.50
C VAL A 284 0.09 3.38 7.23
N GLY A 285 -1.09 3.44 7.84
CA GLY A 285 -1.63 4.59 8.56
C GLY A 285 -2.92 4.26 9.28
N ASN A 286 -3.50 5.26 9.94
CA ASN A 286 -4.74 5.14 10.70
C ASN A 286 -5.99 5.55 9.90
N ARG A 287 -7.16 5.30 10.46
CA ARG A 287 -8.45 5.61 9.82
C ARG A 287 -8.63 7.11 9.55
N ALA A 288 -8.22 7.98 10.44
CA ALA A 288 -8.35 9.43 10.25
C ALA A 288 -7.48 9.92 9.08
N GLN A 289 -6.28 9.37 8.93
CA GLN A 289 -5.40 9.63 7.78
C GLN A 289 -6.04 9.13 6.47
N GLN A 290 -6.68 7.94 6.47
CA GLN A 290 -7.40 7.43 5.31
C GLN A 290 -8.57 8.34 4.92
N LEU A 291 -9.31 8.89 5.86
CA LEU A 291 -10.39 9.86 5.59
C LEU A 291 -9.85 11.16 4.98
N ARG A 292 -8.71 11.68 5.46
CA ARG A 292 -8.05 12.86 4.87
C ARG A 292 -7.56 12.58 3.45
N MET A 293 -6.95 11.42 3.23
CA MET A 293 -6.55 10.96 1.89
C MET A 293 -7.74 10.88 0.93
N ILE A 294 -8.86 10.29 1.34
CA ILE A 294 -10.07 10.17 0.51
C ILE A 294 -10.63 11.55 0.14
N LYS A 295 -10.64 12.49 1.11
CA LYS A 295 -11.03 13.87 0.83
C LYS A 295 -10.15 14.51 -0.24
N PHE A 296 -8.84 14.39 -0.12
CA PHE A 296 -7.87 14.90 -1.08
C PHE A 296 -8.02 14.25 -2.48
N ILE A 297 -8.19 12.93 -2.53
CA ILE A 297 -8.44 12.19 -3.77
C ILE A 297 -9.69 12.73 -4.49
N ASN A 298 -10.77 12.97 -3.75
CA ASN A 298 -12.00 13.53 -4.30
C ASN A 298 -11.83 14.97 -4.82
N GLU A 299 -11.04 15.79 -4.15
CA GLU A 299 -10.73 17.17 -4.55
C GLU A 299 -9.82 17.22 -5.79
N LYS A 300 -8.82 16.35 -5.86
CA LYS A 300 -7.83 16.32 -6.93
C LYS A 300 -8.21 15.40 -8.10
N GLN A 301 -9.30 14.64 -7.97
CA GLN A 301 -9.77 13.67 -8.98
C GLN A 301 -8.67 12.67 -9.39
N ILE A 302 -7.97 12.12 -8.40
CA ILE A 302 -6.92 11.12 -8.62
C ILE A 302 -7.57 9.74 -8.78
N PHE A 303 -7.07 8.94 -9.72
CA PHE A 303 -7.50 7.55 -9.92
C PHE A 303 -6.28 6.62 -9.86
N PRO A 304 -6.36 5.47 -9.18
CA PRO A 304 -5.25 4.55 -9.09
C PRO A 304 -4.95 3.87 -10.42
N ILE A 305 -3.71 3.45 -10.59
CA ILE A 305 -3.31 2.65 -11.74
C ILE A 305 -3.35 1.19 -11.33
N ILE A 306 -4.26 0.44 -11.94
CA ILE A 306 -4.39 -1.00 -11.80
C ILE A 306 -3.79 -1.63 -13.06
N ASP A 307 -2.77 -2.47 -12.85
CA ASP A 307 -2.08 -3.17 -13.94
C ASP A 307 -2.90 -4.35 -14.46
N ARG A 308 -3.42 -5.15 -13.51
CA ARG A 308 -4.18 -6.35 -13.83
C ARG A 308 -5.17 -6.70 -12.71
N THR A 309 -6.32 -7.23 -13.12
CA THR A 309 -7.32 -7.82 -12.22
C THR A 309 -7.45 -9.31 -12.52
N PHE A 310 -7.40 -10.13 -11.49
CA PHE A 310 -7.62 -11.58 -11.52
C PHE A 310 -8.97 -11.90 -10.86
N LYS A 311 -9.51 -13.08 -11.09
CA LYS A 311 -10.64 -13.57 -10.29
C LYS A 311 -10.16 -14.01 -8.91
N LEU A 312 -11.07 -14.07 -7.93
CA LEU A 312 -10.73 -14.51 -6.56
C LEU A 312 -10.05 -15.90 -6.55
N GLU A 313 -10.55 -16.83 -7.36
CA GLU A 313 -10.04 -18.20 -7.47
C GLU A 313 -8.62 -18.24 -8.08
N GLU A 314 -8.19 -17.20 -8.76
CA GLU A 314 -6.88 -17.06 -9.39
C GLU A 314 -5.85 -16.41 -8.45
N ILE A 315 -6.15 -16.28 -7.15
CA ILE A 315 -5.31 -15.59 -6.16
C ILE A 315 -3.84 -16.06 -6.19
N VAL A 316 -3.57 -17.35 -6.33
CA VAL A 316 -2.20 -17.88 -6.43
C VAL A 316 -1.50 -17.36 -7.70
N SER A 317 -2.21 -17.32 -8.83
CA SER A 317 -1.67 -16.77 -10.08
C SER A 317 -1.39 -15.28 -9.96
N ALA A 318 -2.23 -14.55 -9.24
CA ALA A 318 -2.05 -13.13 -8.97
C ALA A 318 -0.78 -12.87 -8.12
N PHE A 319 -0.53 -13.67 -7.08
CA PHE A 319 0.70 -13.57 -6.28
C PHE A 319 1.96 -13.96 -7.06
N LYS A 320 1.91 -15.02 -7.86
CA LYS A 320 3.02 -15.37 -8.76
C LYS A 320 3.31 -14.26 -9.77
N TYR A 321 2.27 -13.58 -10.26
CA TYR A 321 2.44 -12.42 -11.12
C TYR A 321 3.05 -11.23 -10.36
N GLN A 322 2.67 -10.99 -9.12
CA GLN A 322 3.29 -9.98 -8.26
C GLN A 322 4.78 -10.28 -8.04
N GLU A 323 5.13 -11.52 -7.72
CA GLU A 323 6.49 -12.00 -7.51
C GLU A 323 7.39 -11.82 -8.74
N SER A 324 6.83 -11.95 -9.96
CA SER A 324 7.56 -11.71 -11.20
C SER A 324 8.04 -10.27 -11.39
N ASN A 325 7.56 -9.33 -10.57
CA ASN A 325 7.87 -7.89 -10.65
C ASN A 325 7.56 -7.24 -12.01
N GLN A 326 6.69 -7.85 -12.84
CA GLN A 326 6.32 -7.30 -14.15
C GLN A 326 5.28 -6.18 -14.05
N HIS A 327 4.46 -6.20 -13.01
CA HIS A 327 3.35 -5.25 -12.82
C HIS A 327 3.80 -3.78 -12.71
N PHE A 328 2.87 -2.88 -13.03
CA PHE A 328 3.02 -1.42 -12.90
C PHE A 328 1.81 -0.84 -12.16
N GLY A 329 1.98 -0.40 -10.92
CA GLY A 329 0.87 0.01 -10.05
C GLY A 329 0.34 -1.16 -9.22
N LYS A 330 -0.98 -1.33 -9.18
CA LYS A 330 -1.66 -2.32 -8.33
C LYS A 330 -2.15 -3.53 -9.11
N ILE A 331 -2.20 -4.66 -8.42
CA ILE A 331 -2.87 -5.89 -8.87
C ILE A 331 -4.11 -6.07 -8.00
N CYS A 332 -5.25 -6.39 -8.59
CA CYS A 332 -6.50 -6.59 -7.87
C CYS A 332 -7.05 -8.01 -8.06
N LEU A 333 -7.89 -8.43 -7.11
CA LEU A 333 -8.77 -9.59 -7.25
C LEU A 333 -10.21 -9.07 -7.37
N LYS A 334 -10.97 -9.65 -8.28
CA LYS A 334 -12.42 -9.48 -8.37
C LYS A 334 -13.08 -10.67 -7.70
N ILE A 335 -13.92 -10.39 -6.71
CA ILE A 335 -14.67 -11.36 -5.91
C ILE A 335 -15.99 -11.72 -6.59
#